data_9d8588cb3ecb986fac2515b67da1d9cb
#
_entry.id   9d8588cb3ecb986fac2515b67da1d9cb
#
_cell.length_a   1.000
_cell.length_b   1.000
_cell.length_c   1.000
_cell.angle_alpha   90.00
_cell.angle_beta   90.00
_cell.angle_gamma   90.00
#
_symmetry.space_group_name_H-M   'P 1'
#
loop_
_entity.id
_entity.type
_entity.pdbx_description
1 polymer ?
#
loop_
_entity_poly.entity_id
_entity_poly.type
_entity_poly.pdbx_seq_one_letter_code
_entity_poly.pdbx_strand_id
1 'polypeptide(L)'
;MFTGIIEEMGTILEVAKGTHSAVLTIAAGKVLEDVNIGDSIAVNGVCLTVTSFDGETFTADVMHETLNRSSLAQCKRKSPVNLERAMPANGRFGGHIVAGHVDATGQIAGRKQDDNAIWIRVEAPPEVLRYVVEKGSITIDGISLTVAAVTAHDFSVSMIPHTAEVTTLGSKKEGDIVNLETDIIGKYVEKLLHPQEEKKETHITQAFLEKYGF
;
A
#
# COMPACT_ATOMS: atom_id res chain seq x y z
N MET A 1 3.56 -0.52 11.47
CA MET A 1 3.05 0.84 11.16
C MET A 1 4.17 1.63 10.52
N PHE A 2 3.86 2.35 9.47
CA PHE A 2 4.78 3.14 8.65
C PHE A 2 4.25 4.56 8.51
N THR A 3 5.01 5.43 7.89
CA THR A 3 4.65 6.84 7.67
C THR A 3 4.47 7.19 6.20
N GLY A 4 4.94 6.34 5.29
CA GLY A 4 5.01 6.59 3.86
C GLY A 4 6.18 7.49 3.45
N ILE A 5 7.19 7.60 4.31
CA ILE A 5 8.46 8.27 4.00
C ILE A 5 9.50 7.21 3.67
N ILE A 6 9.81 7.09 2.40
CA ILE A 6 10.76 6.09 1.91
C ILE A 6 12.16 6.40 2.44
N GLU A 7 12.82 5.41 3.02
CA GLU A 7 14.15 5.54 3.58
C GLU A 7 15.25 5.26 2.54
N GLU A 8 15.00 4.31 1.64
CA GLU A 8 15.89 3.99 0.52
C GLU A 8 15.16 3.22 -0.59
N MET A 9 15.79 3.13 -1.74
CA MET A 9 15.43 2.19 -2.80
C MET A 9 16.29 0.93 -2.68
N GLY A 10 15.64 -0.22 -2.47
CA GLY A 10 16.27 -1.53 -2.54
C GLY A 10 16.15 -2.14 -3.93
N THR A 11 16.74 -3.34 -4.09
CA THR A 11 16.69 -4.10 -5.34
C THR A 11 16.33 -5.56 -5.08
N ILE A 12 15.35 -6.11 -5.78
CA ILE A 12 15.05 -7.54 -5.74
C ILE A 12 16.22 -8.32 -6.35
N LEU A 13 16.86 -9.16 -5.57
CA LEU A 13 17.91 -10.07 -6.04
C LEU A 13 17.35 -11.40 -6.52
N GLU A 14 16.32 -11.91 -5.83
CA GLU A 14 15.70 -13.19 -6.12
C GLU A 14 14.21 -13.19 -5.75
N VAL A 15 13.42 -13.94 -6.50
CA VAL A 15 12.03 -14.29 -6.20
C VAL A 15 11.91 -15.79 -6.26
N ALA A 16 12.08 -16.46 -5.13
CA ALA A 16 11.95 -17.91 -5.02
C ALA A 16 10.45 -18.26 -4.87
N LYS A 17 9.82 -18.71 -5.97
CA LYS A 17 8.39 -19.04 -5.99
C LYS A 17 8.14 -20.43 -5.40
N GLY A 18 7.29 -20.51 -4.39
CA GLY A 18 6.68 -21.75 -3.89
C GLY A 18 5.35 -22.06 -4.56
N THR A 19 4.63 -23.07 -4.06
CA THR A 19 3.30 -23.45 -4.57
C THR A 19 2.24 -22.38 -4.27
N HIS A 20 2.29 -21.77 -3.08
CA HIS A 20 1.32 -20.78 -2.59
C HIS A 20 1.98 -19.60 -1.86
N SER A 21 3.27 -19.37 -2.13
CA SER A 21 4.05 -18.30 -1.51
C SER A 21 5.23 -17.93 -2.38
N ALA A 22 5.95 -16.89 -2.01
CA ALA A 22 7.27 -16.59 -2.56
C ALA A 22 8.17 -16.10 -1.43
N VAL A 23 9.47 -16.32 -1.56
CA VAL A 23 10.49 -15.69 -0.73
C VAL A 23 11.17 -14.63 -1.59
N LEU A 24 11.17 -13.39 -1.12
CA LEU A 24 11.92 -12.31 -1.75
C LEU A 24 13.26 -12.16 -1.05
N THR A 25 14.35 -12.10 -1.82
CA THR A 25 15.66 -11.64 -1.36
C THR A 25 15.88 -10.23 -1.90
N ILE A 26 16.13 -9.28 -1.02
CA ILE A 26 16.17 -7.86 -1.33
C ILE A 26 17.50 -7.28 -0.86
N ALA A 27 18.25 -6.65 -1.77
CA ALA A 27 19.42 -5.87 -1.43
C ALA A 27 18.98 -4.52 -0.85
N ALA A 28 19.58 -4.16 0.29
CA ALA A 28 19.28 -2.94 1.03
C ALA A 28 20.53 -2.53 1.86
N GLY A 29 20.49 -1.36 2.45
CA GLY A 29 21.57 -0.85 3.30
C GLY A 29 21.00 -0.17 4.54
N LYS A 30 20.37 0.99 4.36
CA LYS A 30 19.88 1.82 5.47
C LYS A 30 18.84 1.12 6.35
N VAL A 31 17.89 0.39 5.74
CA VAL A 31 16.86 -0.33 6.51
C VAL A 31 17.40 -1.53 7.28
N LEU A 32 18.67 -1.92 7.04
CA LEU A 32 19.34 -3.02 7.74
C LEU A 32 20.15 -2.60 8.97
N GLU A 33 20.37 -1.29 9.19
CA GLU A 33 21.23 -0.78 10.25
C GLU A 33 20.86 -1.24 11.66
N ASP A 34 19.56 -1.42 11.94
CA ASP A 34 19.04 -1.83 13.25
C ASP A 34 17.98 -2.94 13.17
N VAL A 35 17.88 -3.61 12.03
CA VAL A 35 16.88 -4.65 11.77
C VAL A 35 17.10 -5.89 12.62
N ASN A 36 16.02 -6.54 13.03
CA ASN A 36 16.01 -7.85 13.68
C ASN A 36 15.08 -8.81 12.92
N ILE A 37 15.30 -10.11 13.07
CA ILE A 37 14.36 -11.11 12.58
C ILE A 37 13.00 -10.89 13.25
N GLY A 38 11.94 -10.84 12.45
CA GLY A 38 10.58 -10.56 12.92
C GLY A 38 10.18 -9.09 12.77
N ASP A 39 11.09 -8.17 12.48
CA ASP A 39 10.76 -6.78 12.21
C ASP A 39 10.00 -6.64 10.88
N SER A 40 9.24 -5.56 10.78
CA SER A 40 8.49 -5.24 9.57
C SER A 40 9.21 -4.19 8.73
N ILE A 41 9.36 -4.48 7.43
CA ILE A 41 9.81 -3.54 6.41
C ILE A 41 8.71 -3.43 5.35
N ALA A 42 8.31 -2.21 5.01
CA ALA A 42 7.42 -1.97 3.88
C ALA A 42 8.22 -2.05 2.57
N VAL A 43 7.79 -2.92 1.66
CA VAL A 43 8.37 -3.11 0.33
C VAL A 43 7.34 -2.66 -0.71
N ASN A 44 7.58 -1.55 -1.40
CA ASN A 44 6.57 -0.88 -2.22
C ASN A 44 5.22 -0.72 -1.49
N GLY A 45 5.25 -0.35 -0.20
CA GLY A 45 4.07 -0.18 0.65
C GLY A 45 3.45 -1.47 1.18
N VAL A 46 4.01 -2.64 0.87
CA VAL A 46 3.56 -3.93 1.43
C VAL A 46 4.36 -4.25 2.67
N CYS A 47 3.69 -4.39 3.82
CA CYS A 47 4.32 -4.80 5.08
C CYS A 47 4.79 -6.26 4.99
N LEU A 48 6.10 -6.47 5.04
CA LEU A 48 6.71 -7.79 5.04
C LEU A 48 7.53 -8.00 6.32
N THR A 49 7.53 -9.23 6.81
CA THR A 49 8.30 -9.61 7.99
C THR A 49 9.67 -10.15 7.56
N VAL A 50 10.72 -9.62 8.15
CA VAL A 50 12.10 -10.07 7.92
C VAL A 50 12.28 -11.48 8.49
N THR A 51 12.65 -12.43 7.64
CA THR A 51 12.89 -13.85 8.02
C THR A 51 14.37 -14.16 8.18
N SER A 52 15.23 -13.50 7.44
CA SER A 52 16.68 -13.50 7.63
C SER A 52 17.28 -12.22 7.07
N PHE A 53 18.48 -11.88 7.50
CA PHE A 53 19.23 -10.75 6.96
C PHE A 53 20.73 -10.93 7.17
N ASP A 54 21.53 -10.18 6.39
CA ASP A 54 22.95 -9.96 6.56
C ASP A 54 23.25 -8.46 6.41
N GLY A 55 24.52 -8.08 6.21
CA GLY A 55 24.90 -6.67 6.09
C GLY A 55 24.47 -5.99 4.78
N GLU A 56 23.95 -6.72 3.80
CA GLU A 56 23.63 -6.22 2.45
C GLU A 56 22.26 -6.64 1.94
N THR A 57 21.63 -7.66 2.58
CA THR A 57 20.37 -8.24 2.12
C THR A 57 19.45 -8.63 3.27
N PHE A 58 18.16 -8.70 2.99
CA PHE A 58 17.18 -9.38 3.84
C PHE A 58 16.25 -10.26 2.99
N THR A 59 15.66 -11.26 3.65
CA THR A 59 14.61 -12.08 3.06
C THR A 59 13.28 -11.85 3.76
N ALA A 60 12.20 -11.97 2.99
CA ALA A 60 10.85 -11.91 3.52
C ALA A 60 9.94 -12.90 2.78
N ASP A 61 9.07 -13.57 3.55
CA ASP A 61 8.05 -14.44 2.99
C ASP A 61 6.85 -13.62 2.52
N VAL A 62 6.35 -13.93 1.32
CA VAL A 62 5.18 -13.28 0.74
C VAL A 62 4.09 -14.31 0.47
N MET A 63 2.95 -14.12 1.10
CA MET A 63 1.79 -15.00 0.93
C MET A 63 1.15 -14.80 -0.45
N HIS A 64 0.50 -15.84 -0.96
CA HIS A 64 -0.17 -15.81 -2.27
C HIS A 64 -1.21 -14.67 -2.38
N GLU A 65 -1.99 -14.43 -1.33
CA GLU A 65 -2.95 -13.33 -1.26
C GLU A 65 -2.27 -11.95 -1.46
N THR A 66 -1.12 -11.75 -0.82
CA THR A 66 -0.32 -10.52 -0.96
C THR A 66 0.22 -10.35 -2.37
N LEU A 67 0.69 -11.45 -2.99
CA LEU A 67 1.14 -11.43 -4.39
C LEU A 67 -0.02 -11.08 -5.33
N ASN A 68 -1.21 -11.67 -5.13
CA ASN A 68 -2.36 -11.44 -5.99
C ASN A 68 -2.91 -10.02 -5.91
N ARG A 69 -2.79 -9.37 -4.75
CA ARG A 69 -3.35 -8.03 -4.50
C ARG A 69 -2.35 -6.89 -4.68
N SER A 70 -1.10 -7.20 -4.95
CA SER A 70 -0.06 -6.18 -5.05
C SER A 70 0.79 -6.28 -6.31
N SER A 71 1.51 -5.22 -6.61
CA SER A 71 2.49 -5.17 -7.70
C SER A 71 3.68 -6.10 -7.48
N LEU A 72 3.84 -6.69 -6.27
CA LEU A 72 4.94 -7.62 -5.97
C LEU A 72 4.90 -8.89 -6.84
N ALA A 73 3.72 -9.30 -7.34
CA ALA A 73 3.61 -10.41 -8.30
C ALA A 73 4.40 -10.17 -9.61
N GLN A 74 4.60 -8.91 -9.97
CA GLN A 74 5.32 -8.50 -11.20
C GLN A 74 6.82 -8.29 -10.96
N CYS A 75 7.26 -8.30 -9.68
CA CYS A 75 8.65 -8.14 -9.33
C CYS A 75 9.48 -9.30 -9.87
N LYS A 76 10.65 -8.97 -10.36
CA LYS A 76 11.65 -9.89 -10.88
C LYS A 76 13.03 -9.45 -10.41
N ARG A 77 14.02 -10.29 -10.64
CA ARG A 77 15.42 -9.92 -10.36
C ARG A 77 15.76 -8.58 -11.00
N LYS A 78 16.39 -7.69 -10.25
CA LYS A 78 16.75 -6.31 -10.57
C LYS A 78 15.58 -5.31 -10.55
N SER A 79 14.38 -5.69 -10.12
CA SER A 79 13.30 -4.72 -9.89
C SER A 79 13.68 -3.81 -8.72
N PRO A 80 13.64 -2.48 -8.89
CA PRO A 80 13.78 -1.55 -7.77
C PRO A 80 12.50 -1.57 -6.92
N VAL A 81 12.66 -1.38 -5.61
CA VAL A 81 11.55 -1.32 -4.64
C VAL A 81 11.80 -0.21 -3.62
N ASN A 82 10.75 0.48 -3.20
CA ASN A 82 10.80 1.42 -2.09
C ASN A 82 10.84 0.66 -0.77
N LEU A 83 11.67 1.09 0.16
CA LEU A 83 11.82 0.47 1.48
C LEU A 83 11.62 1.50 2.59
N GLU A 84 10.87 1.11 3.61
CA GLU A 84 10.66 1.86 4.85
C GLU A 84 10.59 0.89 6.02
N ARG A 85 11.35 1.13 7.10
CA ARG A 85 11.23 0.38 8.37
C ARG A 85 9.94 0.76 9.09
N ALA A 86 9.42 -0.14 9.91
CA ALA A 86 8.38 0.22 10.86
C ALA A 86 8.83 1.39 11.74
N MET A 87 7.97 2.40 11.90
CA MET A 87 8.27 3.61 12.65
C MET A 87 8.57 3.28 14.13
N PRO A 88 9.73 3.68 14.67
CA PRO A 88 10.01 3.53 16.10
C PRO A 88 9.11 4.44 16.93
N ALA A 89 8.81 4.04 18.19
CA ALA A 89 7.89 4.77 19.07
C ALA A 89 8.29 6.23 19.36
N ASN A 90 9.57 6.56 19.25
CA ASN A 90 10.14 7.91 19.42
C ASN A 90 10.45 8.58 18.07
N GLY A 91 10.03 8.00 16.94
CA GLY A 91 10.26 8.51 15.60
C GLY A 91 9.41 9.73 15.25
N ARG A 92 9.77 10.38 14.13
CA ARG A 92 8.96 11.47 13.57
C ARG A 92 7.86 10.90 12.69
N PHE A 93 6.66 11.44 12.82
CA PHE A 93 5.55 11.12 11.95
C PHE A 93 5.52 12.11 10.76
N GLY A 94 6.27 11.78 9.71
CA GLY A 94 6.51 12.70 8.59
C GLY A 94 5.48 12.68 7.47
N GLY A 95 4.67 11.62 7.37
CA GLY A 95 3.63 11.43 6.35
C GLY A 95 2.23 11.30 6.95
N HIS A 96 1.56 10.14 6.74
CA HIS A 96 0.28 9.81 7.36
C HIS A 96 0.30 8.37 7.90
N ILE A 97 -0.80 7.91 8.51
CA ILE A 97 -0.88 6.55 9.07
C ILE A 97 -0.91 5.55 7.93
N VAL A 98 0.17 4.79 7.78
CA VAL A 98 0.32 3.75 6.76
C VAL A 98 0.46 2.41 7.46
N ALA A 99 -0.44 1.48 7.15
CA ALA A 99 -0.44 0.14 7.75
C ALA A 99 0.51 -0.82 7.02
N GLY A 100 0.77 -0.56 5.73
CA GLY A 100 1.45 -1.49 4.83
C GLY A 100 0.51 -2.55 4.28
N HIS A 101 -0.79 -2.27 4.30
CA HIS A 101 -1.84 -3.17 3.82
C HIS A 101 -2.46 -2.58 2.55
N VAL A 102 -1.86 -2.91 1.42
CA VAL A 102 -2.28 -2.45 0.10
C VAL A 102 -3.74 -2.81 -0.16
N ASP A 103 -4.55 -1.84 -0.54
CA ASP A 103 -5.98 -2.04 -0.86
C ASP A 103 -6.17 -2.65 -2.24
N ALA A 104 -5.47 -2.09 -3.21
CA ALA A 104 -5.50 -2.53 -4.60
C ALA A 104 -4.26 -2.04 -5.35
N THR A 105 -4.15 -2.46 -6.60
CA THR A 105 -3.21 -1.84 -7.54
C THR A 105 -3.91 -0.79 -8.39
N GLY A 106 -3.17 0.25 -8.78
CA GLY A 106 -3.56 1.22 -9.79
C GLY A 106 -2.59 1.19 -10.96
N GLN A 107 -2.92 1.94 -12.02
CA GLN A 107 -2.06 2.09 -13.19
C GLN A 107 -1.76 3.56 -13.44
N ILE A 108 -0.49 3.88 -13.69
CA ILE A 108 -0.10 5.24 -14.10
C ILE A 108 -0.71 5.50 -15.49
N ALA A 109 -1.65 6.45 -15.53
CA ALA A 109 -2.38 6.83 -16.75
C ALA A 109 -1.86 8.12 -17.39
N GLY A 110 -0.94 8.81 -16.74
CA GLY A 110 -0.32 10.00 -17.27
C GLY A 110 0.78 10.54 -16.38
N ARG A 111 1.77 11.15 -17.02
CA ARG A 111 2.88 11.82 -16.37
C ARG A 111 3.20 13.13 -17.10
N LYS A 112 3.22 14.23 -16.37
CA LYS A 112 3.49 15.55 -16.94
C LYS A 112 4.46 16.32 -16.05
N GLN A 113 5.50 16.87 -16.66
CA GLN A 113 6.37 17.83 -15.99
C GLN A 113 5.69 19.18 -15.98
N ASP A 114 5.68 19.85 -14.83
CA ASP A 114 5.14 21.19 -14.64
C ASP A 114 6.11 21.97 -13.73
N ASP A 115 6.95 22.78 -14.35
CA ASP A 115 8.09 23.44 -13.71
C ASP A 115 8.96 22.43 -12.95
N ASN A 116 9.10 22.57 -11.65
CA ASN A 116 9.86 21.66 -10.80
C ASN A 116 9.03 20.45 -10.31
N ALA A 117 7.71 20.42 -10.51
CA ALA A 117 6.84 19.34 -10.09
C ALA A 117 6.61 18.32 -11.20
N ILE A 118 6.39 17.07 -10.79
CA ILE A 118 5.97 15.98 -11.67
C ILE A 118 4.56 15.58 -11.29
N TRP A 119 3.61 15.84 -12.16
CA TRP A 119 2.22 15.41 -12.03
C TRP A 119 2.10 13.96 -12.48
N ILE A 120 1.52 13.13 -11.63
CA ILE A 120 1.24 11.72 -11.92
C ILE A 120 -0.24 11.49 -11.75
N ARG A 121 -0.89 11.00 -12.81
CA ARG A 121 -2.29 10.58 -12.81
C ARG A 121 -2.34 9.06 -12.73
N VAL A 122 -3.14 8.54 -11.80
CA VAL A 122 -3.27 7.12 -11.52
C VAL A 122 -4.72 6.71 -11.65
N GLU A 123 -5.01 5.78 -12.56
CA GLU A 123 -6.28 5.08 -12.60
C GLU A 123 -6.36 4.10 -11.44
N ALA A 124 -7.50 4.11 -10.74
CA ALA A 124 -7.71 3.28 -9.57
C ALA A 124 -9.15 2.71 -9.55
N PRO A 125 -9.35 1.54 -8.92
CA PRO A 125 -10.66 0.95 -8.82
C PRO A 125 -11.59 1.78 -7.90
N PRO A 126 -12.91 1.69 -8.09
CA PRO A 126 -13.90 2.50 -7.34
C PRO A 126 -13.79 2.35 -5.82
N GLU A 127 -13.45 1.17 -5.32
CA GLU A 127 -13.27 0.89 -3.89
C GLU A 127 -12.11 1.67 -3.27
N VAL A 128 -11.08 2.01 -4.05
CA VAL A 128 -9.99 2.90 -3.64
C VAL A 128 -10.43 4.36 -3.74
N LEU A 129 -10.99 4.76 -4.91
CA LEU A 129 -11.38 6.15 -5.17
C LEU A 129 -12.43 6.67 -4.16
N ARG A 130 -13.23 5.78 -3.58
CA ARG A 130 -14.19 6.09 -2.52
C ARG A 130 -13.56 6.80 -1.32
N TYR A 131 -12.30 6.48 -1.00
CA TYR A 131 -11.56 7.03 0.15
C TYR A 131 -10.55 8.10 -0.24
N VAL A 132 -10.37 8.33 -1.54
CA VAL A 132 -9.46 9.36 -2.04
C VAL A 132 -10.18 10.71 -2.03
N VAL A 133 -9.64 11.67 -1.29
CA VAL A 133 -10.19 13.02 -1.21
C VAL A 133 -9.15 14.05 -1.62
N GLU A 134 -9.57 15.11 -2.31
CA GLU A 134 -8.68 16.21 -2.67
C GLU A 134 -8.06 16.83 -1.41
N LYS A 135 -6.74 17.07 -1.44
CA LYS A 135 -5.91 17.51 -0.30
C LYS A 135 -5.74 16.48 0.83
N GLY A 136 -6.33 15.30 0.69
CA GLY A 136 -6.04 14.16 1.58
C GLY A 136 -4.73 13.48 1.21
N SER A 137 -4.44 12.38 1.92
CA SER A 137 -3.24 11.57 1.72
C SER A 137 -3.59 10.21 1.13
N ILE A 138 -2.69 9.69 0.30
CA ILE A 138 -2.72 8.32 -0.22
C ILE A 138 -1.28 7.82 -0.33
N THR A 139 -1.04 6.51 -0.21
CA THR A 139 0.25 5.95 -0.61
C THR A 139 0.21 5.41 -2.04
N ILE A 140 1.29 5.68 -2.77
CA ILE A 140 1.61 5.05 -4.06
C ILE A 140 2.94 4.31 -3.87
N ASP A 141 2.96 2.99 -4.00
CA ASP A 141 4.13 2.15 -3.71
C ASP A 141 4.79 2.50 -2.34
N GLY A 142 3.95 2.73 -1.32
CA GLY A 142 4.38 3.11 0.02
C GLY A 142 4.75 4.58 0.22
N ILE A 143 4.76 5.40 -0.81
CA ILE A 143 5.09 6.82 -0.74
C ILE A 143 3.86 7.62 -0.33
N SER A 144 3.90 8.32 0.80
CA SER A 144 2.85 9.25 1.23
C SER A 144 2.81 10.48 0.33
N LEU A 145 1.69 10.69 -0.36
CA LEU A 145 1.50 11.78 -1.30
C LEU A 145 0.17 12.49 -1.06
N THR A 146 0.18 13.81 -1.26
CA THR A 146 -1.03 14.62 -1.22
C THR A 146 -1.79 14.50 -2.54
N VAL A 147 -3.09 14.21 -2.45
CA VAL A 147 -3.99 14.18 -3.60
C VAL A 147 -4.22 15.60 -4.10
N ALA A 148 -3.87 15.88 -5.35
CA ALA A 148 -4.03 17.18 -5.96
C ALA A 148 -5.37 17.34 -6.69
N ALA A 149 -5.91 16.24 -7.25
CA ALA A 149 -7.23 16.19 -7.88
C ALA A 149 -7.75 14.76 -7.84
N VAL A 150 -9.07 14.59 -7.89
CA VAL A 150 -9.73 13.27 -7.97
C VAL A 150 -10.92 13.36 -8.92
N THR A 151 -11.13 12.30 -9.70
CA THR A 151 -12.26 12.10 -10.60
C THR A 151 -13.00 10.79 -10.26
N ALA A 152 -13.98 10.43 -11.07
CA ALA A 152 -14.68 9.14 -10.90
C ALA A 152 -13.82 7.92 -11.28
N HIS A 153 -12.69 8.09 -11.96
CA HIS A 153 -11.89 7.00 -12.53
C HIS A 153 -10.40 7.05 -12.15
N ASP A 154 -9.92 8.22 -11.74
CA ASP A 154 -8.51 8.46 -11.44
C ASP A 154 -8.32 9.53 -10.37
N PHE A 155 -7.11 9.62 -9.87
CA PHE A 155 -6.65 10.74 -9.06
C PHE A 155 -5.27 11.20 -9.55
N SER A 156 -4.88 12.39 -9.15
CA SER A 156 -3.58 12.97 -9.48
C SER A 156 -2.84 13.41 -8.24
N VAL A 157 -1.53 13.23 -8.26
CA VAL A 157 -0.61 13.75 -7.25
C VAL A 157 0.44 14.62 -7.92
N SER A 158 0.98 15.58 -7.17
CA SER A 158 2.09 16.42 -7.60
C SER A 158 3.32 16.06 -6.77
N MET A 159 4.32 15.46 -7.41
CA MET A 159 5.53 14.98 -6.77
C MET A 159 6.65 16.00 -6.92
N ILE A 160 7.35 16.30 -5.82
CA ILE A 160 8.54 17.18 -5.81
C ILE A 160 9.77 16.44 -6.34
N PRO A 161 10.79 17.15 -6.88
CA PRO A 161 11.98 16.53 -7.46
C PRO A 161 12.69 15.56 -6.52
N HIS A 162 12.87 15.93 -5.26
CA HIS A 162 13.51 15.09 -4.25
C HIS A 162 12.81 13.72 -4.13
N THR A 163 11.49 13.69 -4.03
CA THR A 163 10.72 12.41 -3.98
C THR A 163 10.93 11.58 -5.24
N ALA A 164 10.99 12.22 -6.40
CA ALA A 164 11.26 11.52 -7.66
C ALA A 164 12.66 10.88 -7.69
N GLU A 165 13.65 11.55 -7.10
CA GLU A 165 15.05 11.07 -7.06
C GLU A 165 15.21 9.88 -6.12
N VAL A 166 14.58 9.90 -4.94
CA VAL A 166 14.80 8.92 -3.88
C VAL A 166 13.78 7.78 -3.85
N THR A 167 12.84 7.72 -4.81
CA THR A 167 11.81 6.67 -4.88
C THR A 167 11.66 6.08 -6.27
N THR A 168 11.10 4.87 -6.34
CA THR A 168 10.82 4.17 -7.60
C THR A 168 9.88 4.95 -8.51
N LEU A 169 8.99 5.79 -7.95
CA LEU A 169 7.99 6.54 -8.70
C LEU A 169 8.62 7.55 -9.69
N GLY A 170 9.84 8.01 -9.40
CA GLY A 170 10.60 8.86 -10.30
C GLY A 170 10.91 8.23 -11.65
N SER A 171 11.11 6.91 -11.71
CA SER A 171 11.45 6.15 -12.92
C SER A 171 10.24 5.49 -13.60
N LYS A 172 9.08 5.41 -12.92
CA LYS A 172 7.86 4.78 -13.47
C LYS A 172 7.26 5.61 -14.62
N LYS A 173 6.59 4.92 -15.53
CA LYS A 173 6.02 5.44 -16.78
C LYS A 173 4.53 5.13 -16.87
N GLU A 174 3.85 5.74 -17.85
CA GLU A 174 2.49 5.35 -18.22
C GLU A 174 2.41 3.85 -18.53
N GLY A 175 1.37 3.21 -18.00
CA GLY A 175 1.15 1.77 -18.07
C GLY A 175 1.74 0.99 -16.89
N ASP A 176 2.66 1.57 -16.10
CA ASP A 176 3.23 0.88 -14.94
C ASP A 176 2.19 0.73 -13.82
N ILE A 177 2.23 -0.43 -13.17
CA ILE A 177 1.37 -0.75 -12.05
C ILE A 177 2.01 -0.26 -10.75
N VAL A 178 1.17 0.25 -9.84
CA VAL A 178 1.55 0.74 -8.51
C VAL A 178 0.62 0.17 -7.44
N ASN A 179 1.15 -0.01 -6.24
CA ASN A 179 0.35 -0.35 -5.05
C ASN A 179 -0.33 0.90 -4.51
N LEU A 180 -1.57 0.77 -4.10
CA LEU A 180 -2.35 1.85 -3.50
C LEU A 180 -2.84 1.44 -2.11
N GLU A 181 -2.59 2.30 -1.11
CA GLU A 181 -3.19 2.20 0.21
C GLU A 181 -3.82 3.54 0.56
N THR A 182 -5.12 3.52 0.86
CA THR A 182 -5.88 4.70 1.26
C THR A 182 -5.71 4.95 2.76
N ASP A 183 -5.90 6.18 3.21
CA ASP A 183 -5.83 6.52 4.62
C ASP A 183 -6.86 5.69 5.41
N ILE A 184 -6.36 4.93 6.39
CA ILE A 184 -7.18 4.01 7.21
C ILE A 184 -8.28 4.73 7.98
N ILE A 185 -8.12 6.03 8.28
CA ILE A 185 -9.10 6.84 9.00
C ILE A 185 -10.42 6.88 8.23
N GLY A 186 -10.37 7.04 6.90
CA GLY A 186 -11.58 7.06 6.07
C GLY A 186 -12.41 5.77 6.19
N LYS A 187 -11.74 4.62 6.24
CA LYS A 187 -12.39 3.30 6.39
C LYS A 187 -13.04 3.13 7.76
N TYR A 188 -12.37 3.57 8.83
CA TYR A 188 -12.96 3.52 10.16
C TYR A 188 -14.14 4.47 10.32
N VAL A 189 -14.03 5.70 9.80
CA VAL A 189 -15.14 6.67 9.80
C VAL A 189 -16.35 6.09 9.08
N GLU A 190 -16.17 5.54 7.89
CA GLU A 190 -17.26 4.91 7.15
C GLU A 190 -17.91 3.77 7.92
N LYS A 191 -17.12 2.85 8.48
CA LYS A 191 -17.62 1.73 9.26
C LYS A 191 -18.43 2.17 10.49
N LEU A 192 -18.01 3.27 11.14
CA LEU A 192 -18.71 3.81 12.31
C LEU A 192 -20.00 4.54 11.94
N LEU A 193 -20.03 5.23 10.80
CA LEU A 193 -21.22 5.95 10.31
C LEU A 193 -22.26 5.00 9.70
N HIS A 194 -21.83 3.85 9.19
CA HIS A 194 -22.70 2.82 8.62
C HIS A 194 -22.52 1.50 9.40
N PRO A 195 -22.93 1.45 10.69
CA PRO A 195 -22.93 0.20 11.42
C PRO A 195 -23.80 -0.80 10.66
N GLN A 196 -23.25 -1.99 10.40
CA GLN A 196 -24.05 -3.05 9.82
C GLN A 196 -25.23 -3.29 10.77
N GLU A 197 -26.45 -3.04 10.30
CA GLU A 197 -27.64 -3.50 11.01
C GLU A 197 -27.48 -5.02 11.14
N GLU A 198 -27.27 -5.50 12.37
CA GLU A 198 -27.47 -6.91 12.66
C GLU A 198 -28.88 -7.23 12.15
N LYS A 199 -28.99 -8.03 11.08
CA LYS A 199 -30.26 -8.64 10.73
C LYS A 199 -30.63 -9.47 11.95
N LYS A 200 -31.40 -8.88 12.88
CA LYS A 200 -32.08 -9.62 13.90
C LYS A 200 -32.99 -10.57 13.13
N GLU A 201 -32.59 -11.81 13.01
CA GLU A 201 -33.49 -12.87 12.58
C GLU A 201 -34.64 -12.84 13.58
N THR A 202 -35.72 -12.19 13.20
CA THR A 202 -36.94 -12.29 13.94
C THR A 202 -37.42 -13.73 13.73
N HIS A 203 -37.27 -14.55 14.74
CA HIS A 203 -37.83 -15.93 14.74
C HIS A 203 -39.36 -15.95 14.66
N ILE A 204 -39.97 -14.79 14.49
CA ILE A 204 -41.44 -14.63 14.28
C ILE A 204 -41.64 -14.76 12.76
N THR A 205 -41.94 -15.97 12.34
CA THR A 205 -42.37 -16.28 10.98
C THR A 205 -43.90 -16.31 10.89
N GLN A 206 -44.45 -16.21 9.70
CA GLN A 206 -45.89 -16.35 9.48
C GLN A 206 -46.43 -17.68 10.04
N ALA A 207 -45.69 -18.77 9.87
CA ALA A 207 -46.01 -20.08 10.44
C ALA A 207 -45.98 -20.08 11.98
N PHE A 208 -45.09 -19.28 12.61
CA PHE A 208 -45.08 -19.11 14.05
C PHE A 208 -46.34 -18.36 14.53
N LEU A 209 -46.75 -17.29 13.85
CA LEU A 209 -47.98 -16.54 14.20
C LEU A 209 -49.23 -17.41 14.05
N GLU A 210 -49.37 -18.10 12.93
CA GLU A 210 -50.49 -19.03 12.68
C GLU A 210 -50.60 -20.14 13.75
N LYS A 211 -49.43 -20.68 14.20
CA LYS A 211 -49.38 -21.71 15.25
C LYS A 211 -49.89 -21.20 16.60
N TYR A 212 -49.75 -19.91 16.89
CA TYR A 212 -50.16 -19.30 18.16
C TYR A 212 -51.44 -18.45 18.05
N GLY A 213 -52.14 -18.51 16.92
CA GLY A 213 -53.50 -17.95 16.76
C GLY A 213 -53.50 -16.45 16.42
N PHE A 214 -52.44 -15.96 15.81
CA PHE A 214 -52.35 -14.59 15.28
C PHE A 214 -52.39 -14.58 13.76
#